data_bac8f3f58d08407d473ecd28c430a602
#
_entry.id   bac8f3f58d08407d473ecd28c430a602
#
_cell.length_a   1.000
_cell.length_b   1.000
_cell.length_c   1.000
_cell.angle_alpha   90.00
_cell.angle_beta   90.00
_cell.angle_gamma   90.00
#
_symmetry.space_group_name_H-M   'P 1'
#
loop_
_entity.id
_entity.type
_entity.pdbx_description
1 polymer ?
#
loop_
_entity_poly.entity_id
_entity_poly.type
_entity_poly.pdbx_seq_one_letter_code
_entity_poly.pdbx_strand_id
1 'polypeptide(L)'
;LAMCAGLGDDFTRKYALTNLPKIARIGTHLFHFAGYVEQFRGWGRGLRKAIANWYLLRETDSLAYQSVKYQQRDGWSHKDLLRLSHPSTQDANKDLLFEWVTKGYNSSKEDEYKDSLSIIWAFEKVKSVQTDVEAAKLVEEYKLPLEAVPSNLKTPKVLETALPHLGLTAIIRNLGNYTKHGILTPQSDALKLVTSRITDKGKLQKARIHPLSVLQAMQTYKSGQGLKGSGQWDVNPQIVDALDDAFYLSFDNIIPTGKRVMLALDVSSSMTWSG
;
A
#
# COMPACT_ATOMS: atom_id res chain seq x y z
N LEU A 1 15.41 -7.78 -9.34
CA LEU A 1 15.48 -6.75 -10.38
C LEU A 1 16.66 -5.79 -10.15
N ALA A 2 16.85 -5.27 -8.92
CA ALA A 2 17.94 -4.34 -8.60
C ALA A 2 19.33 -4.96 -8.88
N MET A 3 19.58 -6.20 -8.48
CA MET A 3 20.83 -6.92 -8.78
C MET A 3 21.05 -7.03 -10.30
N CYS A 4 20.04 -7.44 -11.06
CA CYS A 4 20.15 -7.51 -12.53
C CYS A 4 20.44 -6.14 -13.15
N ALA A 5 19.80 -5.08 -12.64
CA ALA A 5 20.02 -3.71 -13.11
C ALA A 5 21.39 -3.15 -12.69
N GLY A 6 21.93 -3.58 -11.56
CA GLY A 6 23.20 -3.12 -11.00
C GLY A 6 24.42 -3.88 -11.52
N LEU A 7 24.38 -5.20 -11.38
CA LEU A 7 25.51 -6.12 -11.60
C LEU A 7 25.44 -6.89 -12.92
N GLY A 8 24.28 -6.93 -13.59
CA GLY A 8 24.12 -7.68 -14.84
C GLY A 8 24.98 -7.14 -15.98
N ASP A 9 25.20 -7.98 -16.99
CA ASP A 9 25.75 -7.56 -18.28
C ASP A 9 24.83 -6.56 -18.99
N ASP A 10 25.21 -6.02 -20.13
CA ASP A 10 24.46 -4.97 -20.81
C ASP A 10 23.06 -5.43 -21.24
N PHE A 11 22.91 -6.69 -21.66
CA PHE A 11 21.64 -7.27 -22.03
C PHE A 11 20.72 -7.42 -20.80
N THR A 12 21.21 -8.09 -19.76
CA THR A 12 20.48 -8.32 -18.51
C THR A 12 20.07 -7.00 -17.87
N ARG A 13 20.97 -6.03 -17.84
CA ARG A 13 20.71 -4.69 -17.31
C ARG A 13 19.60 -3.96 -18.08
N LYS A 14 19.72 -3.93 -19.41
CA LYS A 14 18.72 -3.30 -20.30
C LYS A 14 17.36 -3.97 -20.12
N TYR A 15 17.32 -5.28 -20.07
CA TYR A 15 16.10 -6.07 -19.87
C TYR A 15 15.46 -5.77 -18.50
N ALA A 16 16.26 -5.75 -17.42
CA ALA A 16 15.79 -5.42 -16.08
C ALA A 16 15.18 -4.00 -16.02
N LEU A 17 15.88 -3.01 -16.54
CA LEU A 17 15.42 -1.60 -16.54
C LEU A 17 14.16 -1.39 -17.39
N THR A 18 14.04 -2.08 -18.53
CA THR A 18 12.84 -2.02 -19.39
C THR A 18 11.62 -2.62 -18.67
N ASN A 19 11.81 -3.63 -17.83
CA ASN A 19 10.71 -4.26 -17.09
C ASN A 19 10.40 -3.61 -15.72
N LEU A 20 11.13 -2.57 -15.32
CA LEU A 20 10.88 -1.88 -14.06
C LEU A 20 9.42 -1.44 -13.88
N PRO A 21 8.74 -0.81 -14.87
CA PRO A 21 7.35 -0.38 -14.70
C PRO A 21 6.36 -1.54 -14.46
N LYS A 22 6.65 -2.74 -14.96
CA LYS A 22 5.82 -3.93 -14.80
C LYS A 22 6.02 -4.59 -13.42
N ILE A 23 7.24 -4.56 -12.90
CA ILE A 23 7.60 -5.23 -11.64
C ILE A 23 7.36 -4.32 -10.44
N ALA A 24 7.79 -3.06 -10.51
CA ALA A 24 7.53 -2.06 -9.48
C ALA A 24 6.10 -1.52 -9.65
N ARG A 25 5.10 -2.23 -9.14
CA ARG A 25 3.67 -1.93 -9.35
C ARG A 25 3.16 -0.71 -8.59
N ILE A 26 3.79 -0.38 -7.46
CA ILE A 26 3.41 0.73 -6.57
C ILE A 26 4.65 1.54 -6.19
N GLY A 27 4.44 2.76 -5.69
CA GLY A 27 5.51 3.67 -5.27
C GLY A 27 6.50 3.04 -4.30
N THR A 28 6.02 2.27 -3.31
CA THR A 28 6.89 1.54 -2.37
C THR A 28 7.86 0.59 -3.08
N HIS A 29 7.40 -0.14 -4.11
CA HIS A 29 8.30 -1.03 -4.87
C HIS A 29 9.35 -0.24 -5.67
N LEU A 30 8.98 0.95 -6.16
CA LEU A 30 9.93 1.83 -6.85
C LEU A 30 11.00 2.35 -5.88
N PHE A 31 10.60 2.74 -4.66
CA PHE A 31 11.52 3.21 -3.63
C PHE A 31 12.48 2.11 -3.18
N HIS A 32 11.98 0.90 -2.91
CA HIS A 32 12.84 -0.27 -2.64
C HIS A 32 13.82 -0.54 -3.78
N PHE A 33 13.33 -0.47 -5.04
CA PHE A 33 14.20 -0.65 -6.20
C PHE A 33 15.31 0.40 -6.23
N ALA A 34 14.99 1.68 -6.00
CA ALA A 34 15.96 2.76 -5.96
C ALA A 34 17.00 2.54 -4.85
N GLY A 35 16.58 2.25 -3.62
CA GLY A 35 17.47 1.98 -2.50
C GLY A 35 18.36 0.74 -2.70
N TYR A 36 17.86 -0.32 -3.33
CA TYR A 36 18.66 -1.51 -3.60
C TYR A 36 19.62 -1.31 -4.78
N VAL A 37 19.20 -0.67 -5.86
CA VAL A 37 20.06 -0.50 -7.03
C VAL A 37 21.23 0.44 -6.76
N GLU A 38 21.03 1.43 -5.91
CA GLU A 38 22.07 2.38 -5.50
C GLU A 38 23.26 1.71 -4.80
N GLN A 39 23.02 0.59 -4.11
CA GLN A 39 24.09 -0.21 -3.48
C GLN A 39 25.02 -0.86 -4.50
N PHE A 40 24.58 -1.02 -5.74
CA PHE A 40 25.35 -1.70 -6.79
C PHE A 40 25.89 -0.76 -7.85
N ARG A 41 25.23 0.39 -8.06
CA ARG A 41 25.64 1.35 -9.09
C ARG A 41 25.05 2.74 -8.84
N GLY A 42 25.72 3.75 -9.40
CA GLY A 42 25.23 5.14 -9.39
C GLY A 42 24.13 5.41 -10.42
N TRP A 43 23.62 6.64 -10.39
CA TRP A 43 22.51 7.16 -11.20
C TRP A 43 22.92 7.48 -12.64
N GLY A 44 23.11 6.46 -13.46
CA GLY A 44 23.41 6.62 -14.88
C GLY A 44 22.14 6.89 -15.72
N ARG A 45 22.35 7.26 -17.01
CA ARG A 45 21.26 7.58 -17.97
C ARG A 45 20.19 6.50 -18.08
N GLY A 46 20.58 5.22 -18.13
CA GLY A 46 19.63 4.10 -18.26
C GLY A 46 18.70 3.98 -17.07
N LEU A 47 19.22 4.14 -15.84
CA LEU A 47 18.42 4.11 -14.62
C LEU A 47 17.45 5.29 -14.54
N ARG A 48 17.92 6.52 -14.83
CA ARG A 48 17.07 7.71 -14.89
C ARG A 48 15.92 7.53 -15.87
N LYS A 49 16.20 7.03 -17.09
CA LYS A 49 15.18 6.76 -18.10
C LYS A 49 14.16 5.70 -17.64
N ALA A 50 14.61 4.64 -16.98
CA ALA A 50 13.72 3.59 -16.48
C ALA A 50 12.77 4.11 -15.40
N ILE A 51 13.27 4.94 -14.49
CA ILE A 51 12.44 5.59 -13.46
C ILE A 51 11.52 6.63 -14.08
N ALA A 52 11.98 7.47 -14.99
CA ALA A 52 11.13 8.39 -15.74
C ALA A 52 9.97 7.65 -16.43
N ASN A 53 10.26 6.53 -17.10
CA ASN A 53 9.24 5.71 -17.74
C ASN A 53 8.24 5.12 -16.73
N TRP A 54 8.65 4.82 -15.51
CA TRP A 54 7.73 4.37 -14.47
C TRP A 54 6.64 5.41 -14.19
N TYR A 55 6.97 6.70 -14.19
CA TYR A 55 6.03 7.80 -14.02
C TYR A 55 5.20 8.05 -15.29
N LEU A 56 5.86 8.07 -16.45
CA LEU A 56 5.23 8.45 -17.72
C LEU A 56 4.21 7.41 -18.21
N LEU A 57 4.46 6.12 -17.98
CA LEU A 57 3.60 5.02 -18.44
C LEU A 57 2.36 4.76 -17.56
N ARG A 58 2.21 5.46 -16.45
CA ARG A 58 1.04 5.33 -15.59
C ARG A 58 -0.01 6.37 -15.90
N GLU A 59 -1.27 5.97 -15.74
CA GLU A 59 -2.39 6.91 -15.76
C GLU A 59 -2.25 7.93 -14.64
N THR A 60 -2.59 9.18 -14.93
CA THR A 60 -2.35 10.33 -14.05
C THR A 60 -3.08 10.19 -12.73
N ASP A 61 -4.36 9.75 -12.73
CA ASP A 61 -5.15 9.53 -11.49
C ASP A 61 -4.54 8.44 -10.60
N SER A 62 -4.10 7.33 -11.22
CA SER A 62 -3.44 6.26 -10.48
C SER A 62 -2.13 6.74 -9.86
N LEU A 63 -1.38 7.58 -10.57
CA LEU A 63 -0.13 8.14 -10.08
C LEU A 63 -0.37 9.17 -8.97
N ALA A 64 -1.40 10.00 -9.08
CA ALA A 64 -1.84 10.95 -8.06
C ALA A 64 -2.21 10.20 -6.76
N TYR A 65 -3.04 9.15 -6.86
CA TYR A 65 -3.38 8.29 -5.72
C TYR A 65 -2.13 7.69 -5.06
N GLN A 66 -1.18 7.19 -5.85
CA GLN A 66 0.05 6.61 -5.32
C GLN A 66 0.95 7.64 -4.65
N SER A 67 1.01 8.86 -5.19
CA SER A 67 1.79 9.95 -4.62
C SER A 67 1.26 10.42 -3.26
N VAL A 68 -0.06 10.36 -3.08
CA VAL A 68 -0.71 10.63 -1.78
C VAL A 68 -0.49 9.48 -0.79
N LYS A 69 -0.63 8.24 -1.25
CA LYS A 69 -0.59 7.04 -0.39
C LYS A 69 0.82 6.64 0.02
N TYR A 70 1.76 6.66 -0.91
CA TYR A 70 3.14 6.17 -0.73
C TYR A 70 4.13 7.32 -0.83
N GLN A 71 4.17 8.18 0.20
CA GLN A 71 4.95 9.41 0.16
C GLN A 71 6.46 9.16 0.19
N GLN A 72 6.90 8.22 1.04
CA GLN A 72 8.31 7.87 1.18
C GLN A 72 8.51 6.45 1.71
N ARG A 73 9.68 5.86 1.40
CA ARG A 73 10.15 4.57 1.94
C ARG A 73 11.65 4.44 1.71
N ASP A 74 12.37 3.86 2.69
CA ASP A 74 13.81 3.58 2.63
C ASP A 74 14.68 4.81 2.28
N GLY A 75 14.29 5.97 2.79
CA GLY A 75 14.99 7.23 2.49
C GLY A 75 14.63 7.85 1.13
N TRP A 76 13.79 7.21 0.31
CA TRP A 76 13.36 7.69 -1.00
C TRP A 76 11.93 8.21 -0.99
N SER A 77 11.69 9.29 -1.73
CA SER A 77 10.37 9.85 -1.99
C SER A 77 10.12 10.02 -3.49
N HIS A 78 8.85 10.25 -3.87
CA HIS A 78 8.52 10.62 -5.25
C HIS A 78 9.26 11.90 -5.69
N LYS A 79 9.44 12.87 -4.77
CA LYS A 79 10.18 14.11 -5.03
C LYS A 79 11.61 13.85 -5.46
N ASP A 80 12.31 12.95 -4.74
CA ASP A 80 13.71 12.62 -5.04
C ASP A 80 13.82 11.95 -6.41
N LEU A 81 12.96 10.97 -6.67
CA LEU A 81 12.97 10.23 -7.92
C LEU A 81 12.60 11.08 -9.14
N LEU A 82 11.62 11.99 -9.01
CA LEU A 82 11.27 12.93 -10.08
C LEU A 82 12.41 13.90 -10.36
N ARG A 83 13.06 14.42 -9.31
CA ARG A 83 14.23 15.31 -9.46
C ARG A 83 15.44 14.64 -10.09
N LEU A 84 15.64 13.35 -9.87
CA LEU A 84 16.75 12.59 -10.44
C LEU A 84 16.48 12.11 -11.87
N SER A 85 15.23 11.76 -12.17
CA SER A 85 14.87 11.17 -13.46
C SER A 85 14.41 12.18 -14.50
N HIS A 86 13.97 13.38 -14.08
CA HIS A 86 13.49 14.47 -14.94
C HIS A 86 12.52 14.01 -16.04
N PRO A 87 11.39 13.33 -15.71
CA PRO A 87 10.43 12.95 -16.73
C PRO A 87 9.82 14.17 -17.38
N SER A 88 9.71 14.17 -18.72
CA SER A 88 9.03 15.22 -19.49
C SER A 88 7.76 14.64 -20.10
N THR A 89 6.65 15.37 -20.02
CA THR A 89 5.33 14.94 -20.50
C THR A 89 4.65 16.08 -21.25
N GLN A 90 3.73 15.73 -22.17
CA GLN A 90 2.80 16.67 -22.82
C GLN A 90 1.41 16.64 -22.17
N ASP A 91 1.19 15.75 -21.18
CA ASP A 91 -0.03 15.67 -20.39
C ASP A 91 0.02 16.77 -19.32
N ALA A 92 -0.82 17.79 -19.47
CA ALA A 92 -0.88 18.93 -18.55
C ALA A 92 -1.22 18.51 -17.11
N ASN A 93 -2.10 17.52 -16.94
CA ASN A 93 -2.48 17.02 -15.61
C ASN A 93 -1.32 16.29 -14.93
N LYS A 94 -0.54 15.54 -15.71
CA LYS A 94 0.66 14.86 -15.21
C LYS A 94 1.77 15.86 -14.88
N ASP A 95 1.92 16.92 -15.68
CA ASP A 95 2.87 17.99 -15.38
C ASP A 95 2.49 18.74 -14.10
N LEU A 96 1.21 19.06 -13.92
CA LEU A 96 0.68 19.65 -12.68
C LEU A 96 0.94 18.74 -11.46
N LEU A 97 0.78 17.42 -11.61
CA LEU A 97 1.11 16.46 -10.57
C LEU A 97 2.61 16.47 -10.24
N PHE A 98 3.48 16.48 -11.24
CA PHE A 98 4.94 16.56 -11.03
C PHE A 98 5.35 17.87 -10.38
N GLU A 99 4.71 18.96 -10.73
CA GLU A 99 4.91 20.25 -10.07
C GLU A 99 4.53 20.18 -8.60
N TRP A 100 3.35 19.65 -8.26
CA TRP A 100 2.93 19.46 -6.89
C TRP A 100 3.91 18.60 -6.08
N VAL A 101 4.35 17.46 -6.60
CA VAL A 101 5.29 16.57 -5.91
C VAL A 101 6.64 17.24 -5.65
N THR A 102 7.14 18.03 -6.62
CA THR A 102 8.51 18.59 -6.55
C THR A 102 8.57 19.94 -5.86
N LYS A 103 7.55 20.78 -6.02
CA LYS A 103 7.52 22.16 -5.50
C LYS A 103 6.54 22.33 -4.32
N GLY A 104 5.54 21.46 -4.20
CA GLY A 104 4.46 21.55 -3.21
C GLY A 104 3.17 22.14 -3.79
N TYR A 105 2.15 22.25 -2.96
CA TYR A 105 0.85 22.77 -3.34
C TYR A 105 0.90 24.27 -3.65
N ASN A 106 0.29 24.66 -4.75
CA ASN A 106 0.16 26.05 -5.16
C ASN A 106 -1.32 26.48 -5.09
N SER A 107 -1.67 27.28 -4.10
CA SER A 107 -3.05 27.74 -3.89
C SER A 107 -3.61 28.58 -5.03
N SER A 108 -2.76 29.23 -5.87
CA SER A 108 -3.23 29.95 -7.04
C SER A 108 -3.77 29.05 -8.16
N LYS A 109 -3.50 27.74 -8.08
CA LYS A 109 -3.98 26.71 -9.00
C LYS A 109 -5.03 25.78 -8.35
N GLU A 110 -5.71 26.23 -7.29
CA GLU A 110 -6.65 25.40 -6.54
C GLU A 110 -7.74 24.78 -7.43
N ASP A 111 -8.32 25.58 -8.33
CA ASP A 111 -9.36 25.12 -9.25
C ASP A 111 -8.81 24.06 -10.24
N GLU A 112 -7.58 24.23 -10.76
CA GLU A 112 -6.94 23.24 -11.61
C GLU A 112 -6.75 21.90 -10.88
N TYR A 113 -6.32 21.93 -9.60
CA TYR A 113 -6.20 20.70 -8.80
C TYR A 113 -7.57 20.06 -8.54
N LYS A 114 -8.59 20.85 -8.23
CA LYS A 114 -9.93 20.37 -7.96
C LYS A 114 -10.55 19.67 -9.17
N ASP A 115 -10.38 20.24 -10.34
CA ASP A 115 -10.98 19.74 -11.59
C ASP A 115 -10.19 18.57 -12.19
N SER A 116 -8.86 18.64 -12.17
CA SER A 116 -8.00 17.67 -12.89
C SER A 116 -7.31 16.66 -11.97
N LEU A 117 -7.06 17.00 -10.72
CA LEU A 117 -6.35 16.16 -9.73
C LEU A 117 -7.07 16.20 -8.38
N SER A 118 -8.35 15.87 -8.40
CA SER A 118 -9.25 16.02 -7.24
C SER A 118 -8.75 15.33 -5.97
N ILE A 119 -8.04 14.20 -6.09
CA ILE A 119 -7.43 13.52 -4.93
C ILE A 119 -6.30 14.34 -4.30
N ILE A 120 -5.52 15.09 -5.09
CA ILE A 120 -4.47 15.99 -4.59
C ILE A 120 -5.11 17.16 -3.86
N TRP A 121 -6.15 17.77 -4.46
CA TRP A 121 -6.92 18.82 -3.83
C TRP A 121 -7.50 18.36 -2.48
N ALA A 122 -8.15 17.21 -2.45
CA ALA A 122 -8.72 16.64 -1.22
C ALA A 122 -7.65 16.30 -0.17
N PHE A 123 -6.48 15.82 -0.59
CA PHE A 123 -5.33 15.58 0.29
C PHE A 123 -4.82 16.87 0.95
N GLU A 124 -4.76 17.97 0.20
CA GLU A 124 -4.36 19.25 0.79
C GLU A 124 -5.45 19.82 1.70
N LYS A 125 -6.72 19.68 1.32
CA LYS A 125 -7.86 20.13 2.14
C LYS A 125 -7.97 19.37 3.47
N VAL A 126 -7.77 18.04 3.47
CA VAL A 126 -7.90 17.24 4.70
C VAL A 126 -6.89 17.64 5.78
N LYS A 127 -5.78 18.27 5.42
CA LYS A 127 -4.78 18.78 6.37
C LYS A 127 -5.27 19.99 7.17
N SER A 128 -6.22 20.74 6.62
CA SER A 128 -6.73 21.99 7.21
C SER A 128 -8.09 21.85 7.90
N VAL A 129 -8.83 20.74 7.70
CA VAL A 129 -10.11 20.53 8.36
C VAL A 129 -9.93 20.29 9.86
N GLN A 130 -10.91 20.73 10.63
CA GLN A 130 -10.84 20.69 12.10
C GLN A 130 -11.70 19.57 12.69
N THR A 131 -12.65 19.03 11.92
CA THR A 131 -13.60 18.03 12.40
C THR A 131 -13.46 16.70 11.65
N ASP A 132 -13.77 15.62 12.36
CA ASP A 132 -13.81 14.27 11.76
C ASP A 132 -14.96 14.10 10.76
N VAL A 133 -16.04 14.88 10.92
CA VAL A 133 -17.17 14.89 9.98
C VAL A 133 -16.74 15.40 8.60
N GLU A 134 -15.99 16.50 8.57
CA GLU A 134 -15.44 17.03 7.32
C GLU A 134 -14.39 16.09 6.72
N ALA A 135 -13.51 15.53 7.56
CA ALA A 135 -12.53 14.56 7.13
C ALA A 135 -13.20 13.30 6.52
N ALA A 136 -14.26 12.78 7.17
CA ALA A 136 -15.03 11.64 6.67
C ALA A 136 -15.64 11.92 5.29
N LYS A 137 -16.22 13.12 5.08
CA LYS A 137 -16.76 13.52 3.78
C LYS A 137 -15.71 13.50 2.68
N LEU A 138 -14.52 14.07 2.95
CA LEU A 138 -13.42 14.06 1.99
C LEU A 138 -12.92 12.63 1.70
N VAL A 139 -12.84 11.76 2.72
CA VAL A 139 -12.45 10.37 2.57
C VAL A 139 -13.46 9.61 1.70
N GLU A 140 -14.75 9.82 1.90
CA GLU A 140 -15.82 9.17 1.15
C GLU A 140 -15.87 9.63 -0.30
N GLU A 141 -15.88 10.95 -0.52
CA GLU A 141 -16.05 11.57 -1.83
C GLU A 141 -14.84 11.31 -2.74
N TYR A 142 -13.63 11.55 -2.21
CA TYR A 142 -12.38 11.45 -3.00
C TYR A 142 -11.63 10.13 -2.80
N LYS A 143 -12.19 9.19 -2.02
CA LYS A 143 -11.57 7.88 -1.71
C LYS A 143 -10.14 8.03 -1.18
N LEU A 144 -9.92 9.01 -0.31
CA LEU A 144 -8.62 9.28 0.26
C LEU A 144 -8.11 8.06 1.05
N PRO A 145 -6.85 7.66 0.86
CA PRO A 145 -6.25 6.62 1.69
C PRO A 145 -6.09 7.13 3.13
N LEU A 146 -6.21 6.24 4.12
CA LEU A 146 -6.06 6.60 5.54
C LEU A 146 -4.70 7.21 5.88
N GLU A 147 -3.68 6.92 5.07
CA GLU A 147 -2.35 7.53 5.19
C GLU A 147 -2.37 9.04 4.96
N ALA A 148 -3.35 9.54 4.19
CA ALA A 148 -3.54 10.96 3.90
C ALA A 148 -4.18 11.74 5.06
N VAL A 149 -4.92 11.06 5.92
CA VAL A 149 -5.69 11.69 7.01
C VAL A 149 -4.77 11.98 8.20
N PRO A 150 -4.80 13.20 8.78
CA PRO A 150 -4.09 13.52 10.03
C PRO A 150 -4.46 12.56 11.16
N SER A 151 -3.51 12.23 12.02
CA SER A 151 -3.70 11.21 13.06
C SER A 151 -4.80 11.56 14.06
N ASN A 152 -4.95 12.84 14.39
CA ASN A 152 -5.99 13.34 15.29
C ASN A 152 -7.43 13.26 14.71
N LEU A 153 -7.56 13.12 13.39
CA LEU A 153 -8.83 12.98 12.70
C LEU A 153 -9.19 11.52 12.37
N LYS A 154 -8.33 10.55 12.69
CA LYS A 154 -8.59 9.11 12.48
C LYS A 154 -9.53 8.54 13.54
N THR A 155 -10.70 9.15 13.69
CA THR A 155 -11.76 8.69 14.60
C THR A 155 -12.47 7.43 14.06
N PRO A 156 -13.25 6.71 14.89
CA PRO A 156 -14.05 5.59 14.42
C PRO A 156 -14.89 5.89 13.19
N LYS A 157 -15.49 7.09 13.13
CA LYS A 157 -16.29 7.56 11.99
C LYS A 157 -15.48 7.59 10.69
N VAL A 158 -14.30 8.18 10.70
CA VAL A 158 -13.43 8.27 9.51
C VAL A 158 -12.91 6.90 9.12
N LEU A 159 -12.55 6.05 10.09
CA LEU A 159 -12.09 4.69 9.86
C LEU A 159 -13.18 3.83 9.20
N GLU A 160 -14.42 3.92 9.70
CA GLU A 160 -15.57 3.20 9.15
C GLU A 160 -15.91 3.67 7.74
N THR A 161 -15.94 4.97 7.51
CA THR A 161 -16.18 5.58 6.19
C THR A 161 -15.15 5.12 5.15
N ALA A 162 -13.91 4.90 5.55
CA ALA A 162 -12.85 4.45 4.64
C ALA A 162 -12.96 2.96 4.26
N LEU A 163 -13.59 2.11 5.09
CA LEU A 163 -13.60 0.65 4.92
C LEU A 163 -13.99 0.17 3.50
N PRO A 164 -15.04 0.72 2.84
CA PRO A 164 -15.44 0.29 1.49
C PRO A 164 -14.34 0.47 0.44
N HIS A 165 -13.46 1.45 0.63
CA HIS A 165 -12.45 1.86 -0.35
C HIS A 165 -11.04 1.30 -0.05
N LEU A 166 -10.83 0.75 1.15
CA LEU A 166 -9.52 0.22 1.54
C LEU A 166 -9.14 -1.04 0.76
N GLY A 167 -7.86 -1.19 0.47
CA GLY A 167 -7.33 -2.44 -0.06
C GLY A 167 -7.38 -3.58 0.97
N LEU A 168 -7.57 -4.81 0.48
CA LEU A 168 -7.77 -5.99 1.34
C LEU A 168 -6.63 -6.21 2.35
N THR A 169 -5.37 -6.00 1.92
CA THR A 169 -4.20 -6.08 2.83
C THR A 169 -4.30 -5.08 3.99
N ALA A 170 -4.79 -3.87 3.72
CA ALA A 170 -4.96 -2.85 4.77
C ALA A 170 -6.07 -3.25 5.75
N ILE A 171 -7.17 -3.81 5.26
CA ILE A 171 -8.26 -4.32 6.10
C ILE A 171 -7.74 -5.41 7.02
N ILE A 172 -7.14 -6.47 6.47
CA ILE A 172 -6.65 -7.63 7.22
C ILE A 172 -5.65 -7.21 8.32
N ARG A 173 -4.75 -6.28 8.01
CA ARG A 173 -3.75 -5.80 8.98
C ARG A 173 -4.31 -4.92 10.10
N ASN A 174 -5.48 -4.33 9.90
CA ASN A 174 -6.07 -3.39 10.85
C ASN A 174 -7.32 -3.93 11.58
N LEU A 175 -7.65 -5.21 11.45
CA LEU A 175 -8.83 -5.81 12.07
C LEU A 175 -8.90 -5.53 13.58
N GLY A 176 -7.80 -5.75 14.31
CA GLY A 176 -7.73 -5.46 15.74
C GLY A 176 -7.98 -3.98 16.05
N ASN A 177 -7.46 -3.06 15.23
CA ASN A 177 -7.69 -1.64 15.41
C ASN A 177 -9.17 -1.26 15.19
N TYR A 178 -9.83 -1.82 14.17
CA TYR A 178 -11.25 -1.59 13.94
C TYR A 178 -12.13 -2.18 15.05
N THR A 179 -11.76 -3.36 15.57
CA THR A 179 -12.46 -3.98 16.72
C THR A 179 -12.29 -3.13 17.98
N LYS A 180 -11.06 -2.69 18.28
CA LYS A 180 -10.77 -1.79 19.41
C LYS A 180 -11.59 -0.51 19.39
N HIS A 181 -11.82 0.05 18.21
CA HIS A 181 -12.61 1.27 18.01
C HIS A 181 -14.13 1.01 17.95
N GLY A 182 -14.60 -0.22 18.21
CA GLY A 182 -16.03 -0.54 18.22
C GLY A 182 -16.69 -0.53 16.84
N ILE A 183 -15.91 -0.56 15.75
CA ILE A 183 -16.42 -0.55 14.36
C ILE A 183 -16.92 -1.96 13.97
N LEU A 184 -16.18 -3.02 14.35
CA LEU A 184 -16.49 -4.40 14.02
C LEU A 184 -17.26 -5.08 15.16
N THR A 185 -18.39 -4.48 15.55
CA THR A 185 -19.29 -5.09 16.54
C THR A 185 -20.15 -6.19 15.93
N PRO A 186 -20.60 -7.19 16.71
CA PRO A 186 -21.54 -8.19 16.21
C PRO A 186 -22.75 -7.53 15.51
N GLN A 187 -23.12 -8.03 14.34
CA GLN A 187 -24.22 -7.55 13.49
C GLN A 187 -24.02 -6.17 12.82
N SER A 188 -22.89 -5.47 13.02
CA SER A 188 -22.63 -4.21 12.32
C SER A 188 -22.48 -4.45 10.80
N ASP A 189 -22.86 -3.46 10.00
CA ASP A 189 -22.68 -3.53 8.54
C ASP A 189 -21.20 -3.49 8.16
N ALA A 190 -20.38 -2.83 8.97
CA ALA A 190 -18.93 -2.85 8.84
C ALA A 190 -18.35 -4.28 9.00
N LEU A 191 -18.83 -5.06 9.97
CA LEU A 191 -18.42 -6.45 10.14
C LEU A 191 -18.82 -7.31 8.95
N LYS A 192 -20.09 -7.21 8.48
CA LYS A 192 -20.58 -7.93 7.29
C LYS A 192 -19.74 -7.57 6.06
N LEU A 193 -19.48 -6.28 5.85
CA LEU A 193 -18.64 -5.80 4.76
C LEU A 193 -17.23 -6.40 4.81
N VAL A 194 -16.59 -6.34 5.98
CA VAL A 194 -15.22 -6.83 6.17
C VAL A 194 -15.15 -8.33 5.97
N THR A 195 -16.00 -9.12 6.63
CA THR A 195 -16.02 -10.59 6.49
C THR A 195 -16.28 -11.02 5.05
N SER A 196 -17.29 -10.44 4.37
CA SER A 196 -17.56 -10.74 2.97
C SER A 196 -16.40 -10.39 2.03
N ARG A 197 -15.62 -9.36 2.34
CA ARG A 197 -14.47 -8.96 1.49
C ARG A 197 -13.26 -9.86 1.70
N ILE A 198 -12.98 -10.29 2.94
CA ILE A 198 -11.82 -11.14 3.23
C ILE A 198 -12.06 -12.60 2.83
N THR A 199 -13.31 -13.05 2.69
CA THR A 199 -13.67 -14.39 2.19
C THR A 199 -13.97 -14.41 0.67
N ASP A 200 -13.86 -13.27 -0.01
CA ASP A 200 -14.04 -13.21 -1.48
C ASP A 200 -12.77 -13.69 -2.18
N LYS A 201 -12.84 -14.88 -2.79
CA LYS A 201 -11.76 -15.51 -3.54
C LYS A 201 -11.18 -14.59 -4.63
N GLY A 202 -12.04 -13.92 -5.40
CA GLY A 202 -11.61 -13.02 -6.47
C GLY A 202 -10.83 -11.80 -5.95
N LYS A 203 -11.26 -11.24 -4.83
CA LYS A 203 -10.55 -10.13 -4.17
C LYS A 203 -9.22 -10.57 -3.57
N LEU A 204 -9.16 -11.76 -2.97
CA LEU A 204 -7.91 -12.35 -2.46
C LEU A 204 -6.89 -12.56 -3.58
N GLN A 205 -7.34 -13.09 -4.73
CA GLN A 205 -6.49 -13.31 -5.90
C GLN A 205 -6.01 -11.97 -6.49
N LYS A 206 -6.91 -11.02 -6.72
CA LYS A 206 -6.57 -9.69 -7.24
C LYS A 206 -5.58 -8.95 -6.34
N ALA A 207 -5.76 -9.06 -5.03
CA ALA A 207 -4.88 -8.46 -4.03
C ALA A 207 -3.58 -9.26 -3.81
N ARG A 208 -3.47 -10.47 -4.38
CA ARG A 208 -2.33 -11.40 -4.22
C ARG A 208 -1.99 -11.65 -2.75
N ILE A 209 -3.02 -11.90 -1.95
CA ILE A 209 -2.84 -12.17 -0.52
C ILE A 209 -2.19 -13.54 -0.34
N HIS A 210 -1.03 -13.55 0.32
CA HIS A 210 -0.31 -14.79 0.59
C HIS A 210 -0.89 -15.48 1.84
N PRO A 211 -1.05 -16.83 1.87
CA PRO A 211 -1.60 -17.55 3.04
C PRO A 211 -0.87 -17.23 4.34
N LEU A 212 0.46 -17.15 4.31
CA LEU A 212 1.24 -16.79 5.49
C LEU A 212 0.85 -15.42 6.07
N SER A 213 0.52 -14.44 5.21
CA SER A 213 0.09 -13.11 5.66
C SER A 213 -1.28 -13.16 6.36
N VAL A 214 -2.17 -14.04 5.90
CA VAL A 214 -3.48 -14.28 6.55
C VAL A 214 -3.27 -15.00 7.89
N LEU A 215 -2.44 -16.03 7.91
CA LEU A 215 -2.10 -16.79 9.14
C LEU A 215 -1.51 -15.86 10.20
N GLN A 216 -0.55 -15.02 9.85
CA GLN A 216 0.03 -14.03 10.79
C GLN A 216 -1.02 -13.05 11.31
N ALA A 217 -1.89 -12.55 10.45
CA ALA A 217 -2.97 -11.66 10.85
C ALA A 217 -3.98 -12.36 11.77
N MET A 218 -4.33 -13.62 11.48
CA MET A 218 -5.23 -14.43 12.30
C MET A 218 -4.63 -14.69 13.70
N GLN A 219 -3.36 -15.08 13.78
CA GLN A 219 -2.69 -15.28 15.07
C GLN A 219 -2.62 -13.98 15.89
N THR A 220 -2.27 -12.87 15.24
CA THR A 220 -2.27 -11.57 15.89
C THR A 220 -3.68 -11.18 16.36
N TYR A 221 -4.71 -11.41 15.55
CA TYR A 221 -6.08 -11.08 15.92
C TYR A 221 -6.57 -11.93 17.10
N LYS A 222 -6.31 -13.25 17.07
CA LYS A 222 -6.65 -14.21 18.15
C LYS A 222 -5.95 -13.89 19.48
N SER A 223 -4.76 -13.29 19.45
CA SER A 223 -4.06 -12.91 20.69
C SER A 223 -4.74 -11.76 21.45
N GLY A 224 -5.70 -11.05 20.82
CA GLY A 224 -6.39 -9.91 21.41
C GLY A 224 -5.52 -8.67 21.63
N GLN A 225 -4.28 -8.67 21.10
CA GLN A 225 -3.33 -7.58 21.29
C GLN A 225 -2.45 -7.37 20.08
N GLY A 226 -1.99 -6.13 19.90
CA GLY A 226 -1.07 -5.77 18.80
C GLY A 226 0.34 -6.31 19.02
N LEU A 227 1.03 -6.68 17.94
CA LEU A 227 2.45 -7.09 18.00
C LEU A 227 3.37 -5.95 18.50
N LYS A 228 2.95 -4.71 18.32
CA LYS A 228 3.67 -3.51 18.77
C LYS A 228 2.67 -2.56 19.41
N GLY A 229 3.05 -2.00 20.58
CA GLY A 229 2.20 -1.06 21.32
C GLY A 229 1.20 -1.73 22.27
N SER A 230 0.35 -0.92 22.92
CA SER A 230 -0.59 -1.31 23.96
C SER A 230 -2.03 -1.54 23.45
N GLY A 231 -2.20 -1.74 22.14
CA GLY A 231 -3.53 -1.95 21.56
C GLY A 231 -4.09 -3.32 21.96
N GLN A 232 -5.25 -3.35 22.64
CA GLN A 232 -6.00 -4.55 23.00
C GLN A 232 -7.41 -4.47 22.45
N TRP A 233 -8.02 -5.63 22.17
CA TRP A 233 -9.39 -5.77 21.69
C TRP A 233 -10.00 -7.09 22.11
N ASP A 234 -11.32 -7.12 22.21
CA ASP A 234 -12.08 -8.35 22.40
C ASP A 234 -12.16 -9.11 21.07
N VAL A 235 -11.76 -10.37 21.09
CA VAL A 235 -11.72 -11.20 19.88
C VAL A 235 -13.14 -11.54 19.43
N ASN A 236 -13.49 -11.12 18.19
CA ASN A 236 -14.76 -11.48 17.57
C ASN A 236 -14.62 -12.82 16.82
N PRO A 237 -15.37 -13.89 17.21
CA PRO A 237 -15.27 -15.20 16.56
C PRO A 237 -15.56 -15.15 15.04
N GLN A 238 -16.51 -14.33 14.59
CA GLN A 238 -16.84 -14.22 13.16
C GLN A 238 -15.67 -13.72 12.32
N ILE A 239 -14.81 -12.88 12.89
CA ILE A 239 -13.57 -12.43 12.19
C ILE A 239 -12.55 -13.56 12.15
N VAL A 240 -12.45 -14.35 13.23
CA VAL A 240 -11.55 -15.51 13.28
C VAL A 240 -11.93 -16.54 12.22
N ASP A 241 -13.23 -16.87 12.13
CA ASP A 241 -13.75 -17.82 11.14
C ASP A 241 -13.52 -17.31 9.71
N ALA A 242 -13.79 -16.03 9.48
CA ALA A 242 -13.54 -15.42 8.16
C ALA A 242 -12.06 -15.38 7.79
N LEU A 243 -11.14 -15.22 8.76
CA LEU A 243 -9.70 -15.31 8.51
C LEU A 243 -9.24 -16.74 8.25
N ASP A 244 -9.87 -17.73 8.89
CA ASP A 244 -9.60 -19.15 8.63
C ASP A 244 -10.01 -19.51 7.20
N ASP A 245 -11.21 -19.14 6.78
CA ASP A 245 -11.68 -19.32 5.40
C ASP A 245 -10.73 -18.61 4.40
N ALA A 246 -10.36 -17.36 4.68
CA ALA A 246 -9.44 -16.59 3.84
C ALA A 246 -8.06 -17.25 3.75
N PHE A 247 -7.59 -17.90 4.80
CA PHE A 247 -6.33 -18.64 4.79
C PHE A 247 -6.35 -19.74 3.74
N TYR A 248 -7.37 -20.61 3.75
CA TYR A 248 -7.48 -21.67 2.74
C TYR A 248 -7.71 -21.11 1.34
N LEU A 249 -8.60 -20.14 1.16
CA LEU A 249 -8.87 -19.52 -0.15
C LEU A 249 -7.64 -18.84 -0.77
N SER A 250 -6.72 -18.38 0.06
CA SER A 250 -5.52 -17.68 -0.41
C SER A 250 -4.45 -18.61 -1.01
N PHE A 251 -4.55 -19.95 -0.81
CA PHE A 251 -3.63 -20.91 -1.45
C PHE A 251 -3.76 -20.92 -2.97
N ASP A 252 -4.87 -20.50 -3.54
CA ASP A 252 -5.01 -20.32 -4.99
C ASP A 252 -4.04 -19.29 -5.59
N ASN A 253 -3.43 -18.45 -4.75
CA ASN A 253 -2.37 -17.53 -5.15
C ASN A 253 -0.98 -18.21 -5.22
N ILE A 254 -0.87 -19.46 -4.78
CA ILE A 254 0.39 -20.21 -4.75
C ILE A 254 0.42 -21.14 -5.96
N ILE A 255 1.41 -20.93 -6.81
CA ILE A 255 1.66 -21.84 -7.93
C ILE A 255 2.64 -22.92 -7.44
N PRO A 256 2.22 -24.20 -7.35
CA PRO A 256 3.11 -25.29 -6.96
C PRO A 256 4.28 -25.42 -7.93
N THR A 257 5.47 -25.63 -7.40
CA THR A 257 6.68 -25.76 -8.22
C THR A 257 6.73 -27.08 -9.01
N GLY A 258 5.91 -28.07 -8.65
CA GLY A 258 5.95 -29.42 -9.23
C GLY A 258 7.22 -30.22 -8.86
N LYS A 259 8.10 -29.66 -8.03
CA LYS A 259 9.34 -30.29 -7.60
C LYS A 259 9.13 -31.17 -6.37
N ARG A 260 9.95 -32.22 -6.26
CA ARG A 260 10.04 -33.00 -5.01
C ARG A 260 10.80 -32.14 -3.99
N VAL A 261 10.18 -31.93 -2.82
CA VAL A 261 10.77 -31.13 -1.74
C VAL A 261 10.78 -31.98 -0.48
N MET A 262 11.92 -32.00 0.20
CA MET A 262 12.03 -32.58 1.56
C MET A 262 12.04 -31.42 2.55
N LEU A 263 11.17 -31.49 3.57
CA LEU A 263 11.19 -30.57 4.69
C LEU A 263 11.86 -31.25 5.87
N ALA A 264 12.99 -30.73 6.31
CA ALA A 264 13.66 -31.12 7.54
C ALA A 264 13.36 -30.05 8.61
N LEU A 265 12.54 -30.42 9.60
CA LEU A 265 12.15 -29.53 10.69
C LEU A 265 13.02 -29.85 11.92
N ASP A 266 13.80 -28.88 12.35
CA ASP A 266 14.48 -28.95 13.64
C ASP A 266 13.48 -28.61 14.75
N VAL A 267 13.16 -29.59 15.59
CA VAL A 267 12.24 -29.49 16.73
C VAL A 267 12.98 -29.49 18.06
N SER A 268 14.30 -29.27 18.06
CA SER A 268 15.08 -29.18 19.29
C SER A 268 14.59 -28.04 20.20
N SER A 269 14.83 -28.16 21.50
CA SER A 269 14.38 -27.18 22.49
C SER A 269 14.94 -25.77 22.23
N SER A 270 16.10 -25.66 21.60
CA SER A 270 16.69 -24.36 21.20
C SER A 270 15.84 -23.57 20.20
N MET A 271 15.00 -24.27 19.41
CA MET A 271 14.08 -23.62 18.44
C MET A 271 12.82 -23.06 19.09
N THR A 272 12.53 -23.42 20.33
CA THR A 272 11.37 -22.93 21.08
C THR A 272 11.68 -21.72 21.97
N TRP A 273 12.93 -21.28 21.98
CA TRP A 273 13.37 -20.14 22.78
C TRP A 273 12.96 -18.83 22.09
N SER A 274 11.75 -18.35 22.44
CA SER A 274 11.36 -16.97 22.22
C SER A 274 11.91 -16.15 23.38
N GLY A 275 13.02 -15.46 23.13
CA GLY A 275 13.53 -14.43 24.04
C GLY A 275 12.63 -13.21 24.09
#